data_bbf272864d49eabcc0e8bc64b35303c1
#
_entry.id   bbf272864d49eabcc0e8bc64b35303c1
#
_cell.length_a   1.000
_cell.length_b   1.000
_cell.length_c   1.000
_cell.angle_alpha   90.00
_cell.angle_beta   90.00
_cell.angle_gamma   90.00
#
_symmetry.space_group_name_H-M   'P 1'
#
loop_
_entity.id
_entity.type
_entity.pdbx_description
1 polymer ?
#
loop_
_entity_poly.entity_id
_entity_poly.type
_entity_poly.pdbx_seq_one_letter_code
_entity_poly.pdbx_strand_id
1 'polypeptide(L)'
;MTVQGNILGFPILSLITYIPLLGAILLLFVGRERIGVIRNLAFVFSLASFAVSLLIPLYYDRSTAAVQFAERLTWIPSIGATYFVGLDGISLWLIMLTTFLSPLAVLCSYESIKHRTKEYYVFLLVLETGMLGVFVSLDFFLFYVFWEVMLVPMYFLIGVWGSDRRLYSAIKFFLYTLFGSVVMLLGILAVYFYAKAQTGTYTFDVLELMKVAYPHTPIVNILGVPLSFQDLVWLAFALSFAIKVPMFPFHTWLPDAHTDAPTAGSVILAGVLLKMGTYGFIRFNLPMLPEASQHFVPLIFVLSIIAIIYGAMVCMVQPDMKRLIAYSSVSHMGFVMLGMFAFNMQGVQGSILQMINHGLSTGGLFLAVGLIYDRRHTRLISELGGLSRQMPIFATLFAIIMFASMGLPGLNGFIGEFLILIGVFQVRWWWGALAVTGIVLGAAYMLWLYQRTMFGEITKEENKTLPDLDAREIATLIPIVALCFWIGLYPAPFLKAMEASVINVIQTVEKGAAGKQVGAKQASESGNPATREPGKRGTGETGNPAIWQSGNPVDGGAIGRSRDTELLIAQSPSRQVAGLAPEVAR
;
A
#
# COMPACT_ATOMS: atom_id res chain seq x y z
N MET A 1 -0.08 -0.84 -19.59
CA MET A 1 -1.13 0.13 -19.15
C MET A 1 -1.24 1.23 -20.20
N THR A 2 -2.45 1.65 -20.54
CA THR A 2 -2.71 2.81 -21.40
C THR A 2 -2.77 4.07 -20.54
N VAL A 3 -2.56 5.25 -21.16
CA VAL A 3 -2.60 6.53 -20.47
C VAL A 3 -3.77 7.34 -21.06
N GLN A 4 -4.66 7.81 -20.20
CA GLN A 4 -5.74 8.73 -20.57
C GLN A 4 -5.31 10.16 -20.22
N GLY A 5 -5.55 11.09 -21.14
CA GLY A 5 -5.29 12.51 -20.91
C GLY A 5 -6.13 13.08 -19.75
N ASN A 6 -5.71 14.23 -19.25
CA ASN A 6 -6.40 14.93 -18.18
C ASN A 6 -7.74 15.54 -18.70
N ILE A 7 -8.86 15.02 -18.18
CA ILE A 7 -10.22 15.41 -18.59
C ILE A 7 -10.60 16.80 -18.04
N LEU A 8 -9.98 17.26 -16.96
CA LEU A 8 -10.36 18.48 -16.24
C LEU A 8 -9.79 19.77 -16.86
N GLY A 9 -8.86 19.67 -17.82
CA GLY A 9 -8.25 20.84 -18.47
C GLY A 9 -7.25 21.63 -17.62
N PHE A 10 -6.98 21.22 -16.36
CA PHE A 10 -5.96 21.80 -15.49
C PHE A 10 -5.18 20.70 -14.71
N PRO A 11 -3.93 20.92 -14.32
CA PRO A 11 -3.07 19.91 -13.74
C PRO A 11 -3.45 19.60 -12.29
N ILE A 12 -4.51 18.77 -12.10
CA ILE A 12 -5.10 18.49 -10.80
C ILE A 12 -4.14 17.76 -9.86
N LEU A 13 -3.33 16.80 -10.36
CA LEU A 13 -2.41 16.03 -9.52
C LEU A 13 -1.24 16.89 -9.03
N SER A 14 -0.68 17.72 -9.92
CA SER A 14 0.31 18.72 -9.52
C SER A 14 -0.27 19.71 -8.52
N LEU A 15 -1.49 20.19 -8.75
CA LEU A 15 -2.15 21.13 -7.84
C LEU A 15 -2.29 20.55 -6.43
N ILE A 16 -2.85 19.34 -6.29
CA ILE A 16 -3.01 18.66 -5.01
C ILE A 16 -1.64 18.46 -4.32
N THR A 17 -0.63 18.05 -5.07
CA THR A 17 0.70 17.76 -4.53
C THR A 17 1.42 19.02 -4.06
N TYR A 18 1.28 20.14 -4.76
CA TYR A 18 2.07 21.36 -4.47
C TYR A 18 1.32 22.43 -3.68
N ILE A 19 0.00 22.34 -3.47
CA ILE A 19 -0.73 23.23 -2.54
C ILE A 19 -0.11 23.20 -1.14
N PRO A 20 0.18 22.07 -0.50
CA PRO A 20 0.83 22.05 0.81
C PRO A 20 2.22 22.68 0.77
N LEU A 21 3.00 22.43 -0.27
CA LEU A 21 4.33 23.04 -0.42
C LEU A 21 4.25 24.56 -0.55
N LEU A 22 3.28 25.09 -1.29
CA LEU A 22 3.01 26.52 -1.37
C LEU A 22 2.69 27.09 0.02
N GLY A 23 1.87 26.38 0.80
CA GLY A 23 1.61 26.72 2.21
C GLY A 23 2.88 26.76 3.04
N ALA A 24 3.76 25.74 2.90
CA ALA A 24 5.04 25.70 3.59
C ALA A 24 5.94 26.90 3.24
N ILE A 25 6.02 27.25 1.95
CA ILE A 25 6.80 28.40 1.47
C ILE A 25 6.23 29.71 2.05
N LEU A 26 4.92 29.90 2.00
CA LEU A 26 4.28 31.11 2.56
C LEU A 26 4.50 31.24 4.06
N LEU A 27 4.50 30.12 4.81
CA LEU A 27 4.82 30.11 6.23
C LEU A 27 6.22 30.64 6.53
N LEU A 28 7.19 30.51 5.63
CA LEU A 28 8.54 31.03 5.82
C LEU A 28 8.54 32.56 5.97
N PHE A 29 7.60 33.25 5.36
CA PHE A 29 7.47 34.73 5.42
C PHE A 29 6.62 35.23 6.59
N VAL A 30 5.90 34.36 7.32
CA VAL A 30 5.12 34.71 8.50
C VAL A 30 6.05 34.85 9.72
N GLY A 31 5.89 35.91 10.52
CA GLY A 31 6.65 36.09 11.77
C GLY A 31 6.37 34.96 12.76
N ARG A 32 7.41 34.52 13.50
CA ARG A 32 7.33 33.40 14.45
C ARG A 32 6.35 33.62 15.60
N GLU A 33 6.11 34.89 15.94
CA GLU A 33 5.21 35.34 17.02
C GLU A 33 3.73 35.13 16.66
N ARG A 34 3.40 35.07 15.35
CA ARG A 34 2.03 34.98 14.85
C ARG A 34 1.55 33.52 14.82
N ILE A 35 1.58 32.82 15.98
CA ILE A 35 1.29 31.41 16.11
C ILE A 35 -0.10 31.06 15.53
N GLY A 36 -1.13 31.85 15.80
CA GLY A 36 -2.49 31.62 15.28
C GLY A 36 -2.54 31.66 13.75
N VAL A 37 -1.83 32.62 13.12
CA VAL A 37 -1.75 32.72 11.65
C VAL A 37 -1.03 31.50 11.07
N ILE A 38 0.08 31.09 11.69
CA ILE A 38 0.86 29.92 11.25
C ILE A 38 0.00 28.65 11.26
N ARG A 39 -0.72 28.39 12.35
CA ARG A 39 -1.61 27.23 12.52
C ARG A 39 -2.74 27.23 11.48
N ASN A 40 -3.45 28.37 11.38
CA ASN A 40 -4.59 28.49 10.47
C ASN A 40 -4.15 28.42 9.01
N LEU A 41 -3.02 29.02 8.63
CA LEU A 41 -2.49 28.94 7.28
C LEU A 41 -2.13 27.48 6.91
N ALA A 42 -1.43 26.76 7.80
CA ALA A 42 -1.11 25.35 7.60
C ALA A 42 -2.39 24.51 7.41
N PHE A 43 -3.40 24.74 8.25
CA PHE A 43 -4.69 24.06 8.16
C PHE A 43 -5.40 24.35 6.84
N VAL A 44 -5.47 25.61 6.43
CA VAL A 44 -6.13 26.03 5.18
C VAL A 44 -5.48 25.39 3.97
N PHE A 45 -4.13 25.36 3.87
CA PHE A 45 -3.44 24.76 2.73
C PHE A 45 -3.59 23.24 2.69
N SER A 46 -3.50 22.56 3.82
CA SER A 46 -3.75 21.11 3.87
C SER A 46 -5.23 20.77 3.56
N LEU A 47 -6.19 21.55 4.09
CA LEU A 47 -7.61 21.41 3.78
C LEU A 47 -7.92 21.73 2.31
N ALA A 48 -7.25 22.71 1.71
CA ALA A 48 -7.41 23.03 0.30
C ALA A 48 -6.94 21.89 -0.60
N SER A 49 -5.81 21.25 -0.26
CA SER A 49 -5.36 20.02 -0.96
C SER A 49 -6.41 18.92 -0.87
N PHE A 50 -6.99 18.69 0.31
CA PHE A 50 -8.09 17.74 0.48
C PHE A 50 -9.32 18.13 -0.33
N ALA A 51 -9.76 19.39 -0.29
CA ALA A 51 -10.94 19.85 -1.03
C ALA A 51 -10.78 19.66 -2.54
N VAL A 52 -9.60 19.98 -3.09
CA VAL A 52 -9.30 19.75 -4.52
C VAL A 52 -9.26 18.25 -4.84
N SER A 53 -8.71 17.42 -3.94
CA SER A 53 -8.64 15.97 -4.16
C SER A 53 -10.01 15.31 -4.25
N LEU A 54 -11.06 15.88 -3.65
CA LEU A 54 -12.45 15.38 -3.76
C LEU A 54 -12.99 15.38 -5.19
N LEU A 55 -12.41 16.17 -6.09
CA LEU A 55 -12.76 16.13 -7.52
C LEU A 55 -12.32 14.83 -8.20
N ILE A 56 -11.26 14.18 -7.70
CA ILE A 56 -10.73 12.97 -8.34
C ILE A 56 -11.78 11.85 -8.37
N PRO A 57 -12.37 11.38 -7.24
CA PRO A 57 -13.34 10.29 -7.28
C PRO A 57 -14.63 10.63 -8.03
N LEU A 58 -14.94 11.92 -8.22
CA LEU A 58 -16.12 12.37 -8.99
C LEU A 58 -15.96 12.18 -10.49
N TYR A 59 -14.73 12.40 -11.00
CA TYR A 59 -14.41 12.33 -12.44
C TYR A 59 -13.62 11.09 -12.82
N TYR A 60 -13.32 10.20 -11.86
CA TYR A 60 -12.59 8.97 -12.10
C TYR A 60 -13.43 7.93 -12.83
N ASP A 61 -12.93 7.46 -13.99
CA ASP A 61 -13.54 6.36 -14.73
C ASP A 61 -13.16 5.01 -14.09
N ARG A 62 -14.15 4.33 -13.54
CA ARG A 62 -14.00 3.04 -12.85
C ARG A 62 -13.95 1.84 -13.79
N SER A 63 -14.25 2.03 -15.07
CA SER A 63 -14.36 0.94 -16.06
C SER A 63 -13.01 0.53 -16.64
N THR A 64 -11.95 1.32 -16.43
CA THR A 64 -10.65 1.14 -17.06
C THR A 64 -9.51 1.00 -16.05
N ALA A 65 -8.50 0.18 -16.41
CA ALA A 65 -7.22 0.09 -15.70
C ALA A 65 -6.20 1.13 -16.19
N ALA A 66 -6.58 2.02 -17.10
CA ALA A 66 -5.69 3.04 -17.63
C ALA A 66 -5.26 4.03 -16.54
N VAL A 67 -4.07 4.58 -16.69
CA VAL A 67 -3.63 5.74 -15.90
C VAL A 67 -4.45 6.95 -16.32
N GLN A 68 -5.06 7.64 -15.37
CA GLN A 68 -5.93 8.79 -15.58
C GLN A 68 -5.31 10.06 -14.98
N PHE A 69 -5.83 11.22 -15.38
CA PHE A 69 -5.35 12.56 -15.01
C PHE A 69 -3.84 12.72 -15.23
N ALA A 70 -3.32 12.07 -16.27
CA ALA A 70 -1.89 12.06 -16.55
C ALA A 70 -1.38 13.46 -16.92
N GLU A 71 -0.30 13.86 -16.28
CA GLU A 71 0.44 15.10 -16.54
C GLU A 71 1.87 14.74 -16.85
N ARG A 72 2.39 15.18 -18.02
CA ARG A 72 3.74 14.84 -18.47
C ARG A 72 4.47 16.07 -18.99
N LEU A 73 5.66 16.32 -18.43
CA LEU A 73 6.57 17.38 -18.84
C LEU A 73 7.99 16.82 -18.91
N THR A 74 8.76 17.25 -19.88
CA THR A 74 10.18 16.91 -19.94
C THR A 74 10.92 17.65 -18.83
N TRP A 75 11.70 16.92 -18.01
CA TRP A 75 12.45 17.51 -16.90
C TRP A 75 13.95 17.53 -17.16
N ILE A 76 14.60 16.36 -17.26
CA ILE A 76 16.05 16.25 -17.51
C ILE A 76 16.28 15.34 -18.74
N PRO A 77 16.31 15.92 -19.97
CA PRO A 77 16.39 15.12 -21.20
C PRO A 77 17.65 14.26 -21.30
N SER A 78 18.77 14.73 -20.77
CA SER A 78 20.08 14.04 -20.85
C SER A 78 20.09 12.65 -20.21
N ILE A 79 19.24 12.43 -19.20
CA ILE A 79 19.10 11.14 -18.52
C ILE A 79 17.72 10.49 -18.76
N GLY A 80 16.85 11.11 -19.55
CA GLY A 80 15.50 10.61 -19.82
C GLY A 80 14.53 10.70 -18.64
N ALA A 81 14.80 11.58 -17.65
CA ALA A 81 13.89 11.82 -16.53
C ALA A 81 12.78 12.80 -16.93
N THR A 82 11.54 12.46 -16.56
CA THR A 82 10.34 13.24 -16.88
C THR A 82 9.55 13.56 -15.61
N TYR A 83 8.93 14.72 -15.58
CA TYR A 83 7.86 14.96 -14.64
C TYR A 83 6.62 14.25 -15.20
N PHE A 84 6.41 13.03 -14.74
CA PHE A 84 5.28 12.23 -15.18
C PHE A 84 4.50 11.75 -13.97
N VAL A 85 3.30 12.28 -13.82
CA VAL A 85 2.38 11.94 -12.74
C VAL A 85 1.05 11.45 -13.32
N GLY A 86 0.41 10.54 -12.61
CA GLY A 86 -0.85 9.94 -13.00
C GLY A 86 -1.38 9.06 -11.88
N LEU A 87 -2.63 8.65 -11.96
CA LEU A 87 -3.24 7.75 -10.98
C LEU A 87 -4.10 6.69 -11.64
N ASP A 88 -4.30 5.61 -10.92
CA ASP A 88 -5.25 4.54 -11.21
C ASP A 88 -6.05 4.17 -9.95
N GLY A 89 -6.84 3.10 -10.00
CA GLY A 89 -7.67 2.67 -8.87
C GLY A 89 -6.89 2.27 -7.61
N ILE A 90 -5.58 1.98 -7.72
CA ILE A 90 -4.72 1.69 -6.57
C ILE A 90 -4.29 2.98 -5.88
N SER A 91 -3.79 3.96 -6.66
CA SER A 91 -3.32 5.25 -6.14
C SER A 91 -4.45 6.13 -5.61
N LEU A 92 -5.64 6.07 -6.23
CA LEU A 92 -6.80 6.92 -5.92
C LEU A 92 -7.06 7.03 -4.41
N TRP A 93 -7.27 5.91 -3.75
CA TRP A 93 -7.65 5.91 -2.34
C TRP A 93 -6.49 6.22 -1.39
N LEU A 94 -5.24 6.00 -1.82
CA LEU A 94 -4.06 6.38 -1.04
C LEU A 94 -3.84 7.90 -1.06
N ILE A 95 -4.10 8.54 -2.20
CA ILE A 95 -4.11 10.00 -2.33
C ILE A 95 -5.22 10.58 -1.45
N MET A 96 -6.45 10.05 -1.56
CA MET A 96 -7.58 10.48 -0.73
C MET A 96 -7.30 10.31 0.77
N LEU A 97 -6.71 9.20 1.19
CA LEU A 97 -6.32 8.95 2.57
C LEU A 97 -5.28 9.97 3.06
N THR A 98 -4.29 10.27 2.23
CA THR A 98 -3.22 11.23 2.55
C THR A 98 -3.78 12.62 2.75
N THR A 99 -4.56 13.12 1.77
CA THR A 99 -5.16 14.46 1.84
C THR A 99 -6.20 14.58 2.96
N PHE A 100 -6.90 13.49 3.31
CA PHE A 100 -7.85 13.45 4.42
C PHE A 100 -7.17 13.50 5.79
N LEU A 101 -6.11 12.71 6.01
CA LEU A 101 -5.44 12.64 7.31
C LEU A 101 -4.59 13.87 7.61
N SER A 102 -4.05 14.54 6.60
CA SER A 102 -3.14 15.68 6.79
C SER A 102 -3.78 16.86 7.51
N PRO A 103 -4.97 17.39 7.16
CA PRO A 103 -5.62 18.45 7.91
C PRO A 103 -6.01 18.03 9.34
N LEU A 104 -6.35 16.76 9.58
CA LEU A 104 -6.60 16.25 10.92
C LEU A 104 -5.31 16.22 11.76
N ALA A 105 -4.18 15.87 11.16
CA ALA A 105 -2.86 15.92 11.78
C ALA A 105 -2.43 17.36 12.11
N VAL A 106 -2.72 18.31 11.23
CA VAL A 106 -2.52 19.74 11.50
C VAL A 106 -3.39 20.20 12.67
N LEU A 107 -4.68 19.87 12.65
CA LEU A 107 -5.64 20.31 13.66
C LEU A 107 -5.36 19.74 15.05
N CYS A 108 -4.95 18.46 15.16
CA CYS A 108 -4.59 17.86 16.44
C CYS A 108 -3.34 18.49 17.08
N SER A 109 -2.49 19.13 16.28
CA SER A 109 -1.23 19.74 16.74
C SER A 109 -1.40 21.16 17.30
N TYR A 110 -2.60 21.74 17.26
CA TYR A 110 -2.82 23.14 17.62
C TYR A 110 -2.40 23.48 19.06
N GLU A 111 -2.68 22.63 20.01
CA GLU A 111 -2.36 22.86 21.41
C GLU A 111 -1.10 22.13 21.90
N SER A 112 -0.81 20.98 21.30
CA SER A 112 0.33 20.16 21.71
C SER A 112 1.69 20.77 21.32
N ILE A 113 1.74 21.56 20.23
CA ILE A 113 2.98 22.16 19.74
C ILE A 113 3.11 23.62 20.17
N LYS A 114 3.98 23.87 21.17
CA LYS A 114 4.19 25.19 21.79
C LYS A 114 5.53 25.83 21.43
N HIS A 115 6.53 25.06 20.99
CA HIS A 115 7.86 25.55 20.64
C HIS A 115 8.18 25.28 19.18
N ARG A 116 8.90 26.19 18.54
CA ARG A 116 9.28 26.13 17.11
C ARG A 116 8.09 25.81 16.20
N THR A 117 6.94 26.41 16.49
CA THR A 117 5.66 26.11 15.85
C THR A 117 5.72 26.30 14.33
N LYS A 118 6.42 27.33 13.86
CA LYS A 118 6.56 27.63 12.43
C LYS A 118 7.26 26.49 11.69
N GLU A 119 8.43 26.08 12.18
CA GLU A 119 9.23 25.01 11.59
C GLU A 119 8.47 23.67 11.59
N TYR A 120 7.70 23.40 12.65
CA TYR A 120 6.87 22.20 12.75
C TYR A 120 5.85 22.11 11.61
N TYR A 121 5.06 23.16 11.38
CA TYR A 121 4.05 23.15 10.34
C TYR A 121 4.66 23.20 8.93
N VAL A 122 5.81 23.86 8.74
CA VAL A 122 6.56 23.78 7.49
C VAL A 122 6.94 22.33 7.18
N PHE A 123 7.53 21.59 8.14
CA PHE A 123 7.88 20.18 7.92
C PHE A 123 6.65 19.30 7.69
N LEU A 124 5.53 19.57 8.35
CA LEU A 124 4.31 18.79 8.18
C LEU A 124 3.73 18.95 6.76
N LEU A 125 3.72 20.17 6.21
CA LEU A 125 3.25 20.44 4.85
C LEU A 125 4.23 19.93 3.77
N VAL A 126 5.54 20.01 3.99
CA VAL A 126 6.54 19.42 3.09
C VAL A 126 6.40 17.89 3.08
N LEU A 127 6.13 17.28 4.23
CA LEU A 127 5.88 15.85 4.36
C LEU A 127 4.64 15.42 3.56
N GLU A 128 3.53 16.18 3.64
CA GLU A 128 2.31 15.95 2.86
C GLU A 128 2.60 15.96 1.36
N THR A 129 3.36 16.96 0.87
CA THR A 129 3.80 17.03 -0.52
C THR A 129 4.61 15.80 -0.93
N GLY A 130 5.59 15.38 -0.11
CA GLY A 130 6.40 14.19 -0.39
C GLY A 130 5.58 12.92 -0.52
N MET A 131 4.62 12.72 0.40
CA MET A 131 3.73 11.54 0.38
C MET A 131 2.82 11.50 -0.86
N LEU A 132 2.21 12.63 -1.21
CA LEU A 132 1.38 12.74 -2.42
C LEU A 132 2.20 12.47 -3.67
N GLY A 133 3.40 13.07 -3.75
CA GLY A 133 4.32 12.86 -4.86
C GLY A 133 4.69 11.41 -5.09
N VAL A 134 4.88 10.61 -4.03
CA VAL A 134 5.15 9.16 -4.15
C VAL A 134 3.99 8.41 -4.81
N PHE A 135 2.74 8.70 -4.44
CA PHE A 135 1.57 7.98 -4.95
C PHE A 135 1.17 8.37 -6.37
N VAL A 136 1.58 9.55 -6.85
CA VAL A 136 1.25 10.00 -8.21
C VAL A 136 2.38 9.79 -9.21
N SER A 137 3.63 9.57 -8.78
CA SER A 137 4.80 9.49 -9.67
C SER A 137 4.79 8.21 -10.51
N LEU A 138 4.96 8.38 -11.82
CA LEU A 138 5.10 7.33 -12.83
C LEU A 138 6.46 7.36 -13.54
N ASP A 139 7.40 8.13 -13.02
CA ASP A 139 8.80 8.17 -13.38
C ASP A 139 9.63 7.79 -12.15
N PHE A 140 10.56 6.83 -12.28
CA PHE A 140 11.32 6.34 -11.13
C PHE A 140 12.24 7.37 -10.50
N PHE A 141 12.77 8.30 -11.30
CA PHE A 141 13.61 9.36 -10.76
C PHE A 141 12.76 10.32 -9.90
N LEU A 142 11.59 10.70 -10.42
CA LEU A 142 10.62 11.53 -9.70
C LEU A 142 10.10 10.83 -8.43
N PHE A 143 9.76 9.54 -8.55
CA PHE A 143 9.35 8.71 -7.42
C PHE A 143 10.40 8.69 -6.32
N TYR A 144 11.68 8.46 -6.68
CA TYR A 144 12.77 8.41 -5.73
C TYR A 144 13.01 9.75 -5.04
N VAL A 145 12.92 10.85 -5.77
CA VAL A 145 13.01 12.20 -5.17
C VAL A 145 11.94 12.39 -4.10
N PHE A 146 10.67 12.10 -4.39
CA PHE A 146 9.61 12.24 -3.38
C PHE A 146 9.75 11.22 -2.23
N TRP A 147 10.22 10.03 -2.51
CA TRP A 147 10.49 9.01 -1.50
C TRP A 147 11.55 9.45 -0.49
N GLU A 148 12.60 10.15 -0.92
CA GLU A 148 13.64 10.70 -0.04
C GLU A 148 13.21 12.00 0.63
N VAL A 149 12.53 12.89 -0.09
CA VAL A 149 12.11 14.19 0.44
C VAL A 149 11.30 14.05 1.73
N MET A 150 10.47 13.02 1.86
CA MET A 150 9.64 12.85 3.06
C MET A 150 10.43 12.34 4.28
N LEU A 151 11.65 11.79 4.12
CA LEU A 151 12.46 11.31 5.24
C LEU A 151 12.93 12.44 6.14
N VAL A 152 13.37 13.54 5.53
CA VAL A 152 13.95 14.69 6.24
C VAL A 152 12.92 15.36 7.16
N PRO A 153 11.71 15.74 6.70
CA PRO A 153 10.68 16.26 7.59
C PRO A 153 10.34 15.32 8.75
N MET A 154 10.17 14.03 8.48
CA MET A 154 9.82 13.07 9.52
C MET A 154 10.95 12.89 10.54
N TYR A 155 12.20 12.88 10.11
CA TYR A 155 13.37 12.86 11.00
C TYR A 155 13.34 14.06 11.96
N PHE A 156 13.09 15.27 11.46
CA PHE A 156 13.01 16.46 12.31
C PHE A 156 11.75 16.47 13.19
N LEU A 157 10.61 16.01 12.69
CA LEU A 157 9.38 15.90 13.49
C LEU A 157 9.60 14.99 14.71
N ILE A 158 10.26 13.85 14.54
CA ILE A 158 10.59 12.94 15.63
C ILE A 158 11.70 13.54 16.52
N GLY A 159 12.78 14.04 15.94
CA GLY A 159 14.00 14.44 16.66
C GLY A 159 13.87 15.74 17.44
N VAL A 160 13.01 16.67 16.99
CA VAL A 160 12.84 17.99 17.65
C VAL A 160 11.63 18.01 18.59
N TRP A 161 10.48 17.48 18.16
CA TRP A 161 9.21 17.53 18.91
C TRP A 161 8.82 16.20 19.54
N GLY A 162 9.70 15.21 19.47
CA GLY A 162 9.49 13.90 20.08
C GLY A 162 9.70 13.88 21.60
N SER A 163 9.41 12.72 22.21
CA SER A 163 9.54 12.48 23.66
C SER A 163 10.97 12.08 24.09
N ASP A 164 11.12 11.34 25.14
CA ASP A 164 12.38 11.14 25.89
C ASP A 164 13.56 10.63 25.05
N ARG A 165 13.33 9.61 24.20
CA ARG A 165 14.40 9.00 23.40
C ARG A 165 14.39 9.45 21.93
N ARG A 166 13.82 10.63 21.67
CA ARG A 166 13.57 11.18 20.33
C ARG A 166 14.76 11.13 19.36
N LEU A 167 15.98 11.42 19.86
CA LEU A 167 17.17 11.39 19.00
C LEU A 167 17.52 9.98 18.55
N TYR A 168 17.48 9.01 19.47
CA TYR A 168 17.70 7.61 19.13
C TYR A 168 16.67 7.11 18.10
N SER A 169 15.41 7.40 18.35
CA SER A 169 14.29 6.98 17.49
C SER A 169 14.35 7.64 16.12
N ALA A 170 14.69 8.93 16.06
CA ALA A 170 14.86 9.65 14.79
C ALA A 170 16.03 9.09 13.97
N ILE A 171 17.19 8.88 14.59
CA ILE A 171 18.38 8.33 13.93
C ILE A 171 18.10 6.89 13.46
N LYS A 172 17.50 6.06 14.29
CA LYS A 172 17.14 4.69 13.94
C LYS A 172 16.19 4.65 12.74
N PHE A 173 15.11 5.45 12.79
CA PHE A 173 14.18 5.60 11.66
C PHE A 173 14.90 6.00 10.38
N PHE A 174 15.72 7.05 10.45
CA PHE A 174 16.43 7.58 9.30
C PHE A 174 17.40 6.57 8.69
N LEU A 175 18.26 5.96 9.49
CA LEU A 175 19.24 5.00 9.01
C LEU A 175 18.62 3.74 8.42
N TYR A 176 17.54 3.20 9.05
CA TYR A 176 16.82 2.05 8.51
C TYR A 176 16.23 2.35 7.13
N THR A 177 15.53 3.48 7.03
CA THR A 177 14.84 3.84 5.78
C THR A 177 15.82 4.26 4.70
N LEU A 178 16.87 5.01 5.03
CA LEU A 178 17.93 5.42 4.09
C LEU A 178 18.68 4.20 3.53
N PHE A 179 19.05 3.23 4.37
CA PHE A 179 19.70 2.01 3.91
C PHE A 179 18.85 1.27 2.87
N GLY A 180 17.56 1.08 3.17
CA GLY A 180 16.64 0.44 2.22
C GLY A 180 16.51 1.22 0.92
N SER A 181 16.40 2.55 0.98
CA SER A 181 16.21 3.38 -0.21
C SER A 181 17.46 3.44 -1.10
N VAL A 182 18.67 3.42 -0.52
CA VAL A 182 19.91 3.32 -1.30
C VAL A 182 19.97 1.98 -2.06
N VAL A 183 19.59 0.87 -1.43
CA VAL A 183 19.53 -0.44 -2.11
C VAL A 183 18.46 -0.42 -3.22
N MET A 184 17.29 0.22 -2.98
CA MET A 184 16.28 0.42 -4.03
C MET A 184 16.82 1.24 -5.20
N LEU A 185 17.59 2.30 -4.94
CA LEU A 185 18.23 3.11 -5.99
C LEU A 185 19.13 2.25 -6.88
N LEU A 186 19.91 1.33 -6.30
CA LEU A 186 20.73 0.39 -7.09
C LEU A 186 19.83 -0.49 -7.98
N GLY A 187 18.69 -0.94 -7.48
CA GLY A 187 17.69 -1.65 -8.28
C GLY A 187 17.12 -0.81 -9.42
N ILE A 188 16.76 0.46 -9.16
CA ILE A 188 16.30 1.41 -10.18
C ILE A 188 17.36 1.61 -11.27
N LEU A 189 18.61 1.83 -10.89
CA LEU A 189 19.72 1.99 -11.85
C LEU A 189 19.97 0.71 -12.66
N ALA A 190 19.86 -0.47 -12.04
CA ALA A 190 19.99 -1.74 -12.75
C ALA A 190 18.93 -1.89 -13.84
N VAL A 191 17.64 -1.61 -13.52
CA VAL A 191 16.53 -1.62 -14.48
C VAL A 191 16.75 -0.58 -15.58
N TYR A 192 17.15 0.63 -15.23
CA TYR A 192 17.39 1.73 -16.15
C TYR A 192 18.50 1.40 -17.18
N PHE A 193 19.66 0.92 -16.72
CA PHE A 193 20.76 0.58 -17.63
C PHE A 193 20.47 -0.66 -18.46
N TYR A 194 19.77 -1.66 -17.88
CA TYR A 194 19.33 -2.83 -18.62
C TYR A 194 18.35 -2.45 -19.74
N ALA A 195 17.33 -1.65 -19.43
CA ALA A 195 16.36 -1.18 -20.41
C ALA A 195 17.03 -0.39 -21.53
N LYS A 196 17.99 0.50 -21.21
CA LYS A 196 18.79 1.23 -22.21
C LYS A 196 19.57 0.29 -23.13
N ALA A 197 20.15 -0.78 -22.59
CA ALA A 197 20.89 -1.75 -23.41
C ALA A 197 19.97 -2.50 -24.38
N GLN A 198 18.69 -2.72 -24.02
CA GLN A 198 17.70 -3.39 -24.87
C GLN A 198 17.01 -2.46 -25.88
N THR A 199 16.69 -1.22 -25.46
CA THR A 199 15.87 -0.29 -26.27
C THR A 199 16.68 0.80 -26.97
N GLY A 200 17.93 0.99 -26.58
CA GLY A 200 18.80 2.07 -27.07
C GLY A 200 18.53 3.45 -26.46
N THR A 201 17.46 3.62 -25.68
CA THR A 201 17.03 4.90 -25.11
C THR A 201 17.12 4.92 -23.59
N TYR A 202 17.49 6.09 -23.03
CA TYR A 202 17.44 6.31 -21.60
C TYR A 202 16.02 6.73 -21.17
N THR A 203 15.43 6.03 -20.20
CA THR A 203 14.13 6.39 -19.65
C THR A 203 13.99 5.94 -18.20
N PHE A 204 13.34 6.76 -17.39
CA PHE A 204 12.85 6.41 -16.05
C PHE A 204 11.32 6.21 -16.03
N ASP A 205 10.67 6.33 -17.20
CA ASP A 205 9.22 6.09 -17.32
C ASP A 205 8.88 4.66 -16.91
N VAL A 206 8.12 4.53 -15.80
CA VAL A 206 7.74 3.24 -15.21
C VAL A 206 6.94 2.39 -16.18
N LEU A 207 6.06 3.01 -16.99
CA LEU A 207 5.22 2.28 -17.93
C LEU A 207 6.01 1.72 -19.11
N GLU A 208 7.06 2.42 -19.54
CA GLU A 208 7.99 1.91 -20.56
C GLU A 208 8.91 0.81 -20.00
N LEU A 209 9.40 1.00 -18.78
CA LEU A 209 10.24 0.01 -18.12
C LEU A 209 9.49 -1.31 -17.83
N MET A 210 8.17 -1.24 -17.56
CA MET A 210 7.33 -2.44 -17.41
C MET A 210 7.14 -3.25 -18.70
N LYS A 211 7.43 -2.68 -19.87
CA LYS A 211 7.36 -3.40 -21.16
C LYS A 211 8.62 -4.20 -21.47
N VAL A 212 9.71 -3.92 -20.77
CA VAL A 212 11.00 -4.58 -20.97
C VAL A 212 10.96 -5.98 -20.35
N ALA A 213 11.39 -6.98 -21.11
CA ALA A 213 11.55 -8.34 -20.61
C ALA A 213 12.88 -8.46 -19.86
N TYR A 214 12.83 -8.62 -18.55
CA TYR A 214 14.02 -8.82 -17.73
C TYR A 214 14.37 -10.30 -17.63
N PRO A 215 15.68 -10.68 -17.70
CA PRO A 215 16.08 -12.07 -17.70
C PRO A 215 15.78 -12.75 -16.36
N HIS A 216 15.23 -13.96 -16.45
CA HIS A 216 14.93 -14.86 -15.32
C HIS A 216 15.90 -16.06 -15.23
N THR A 217 16.86 -16.15 -16.15
CA THR A 217 17.93 -17.16 -16.05
C THR A 217 18.85 -16.83 -14.88
N PRO A 218 19.21 -17.81 -14.04
CA PRO A 218 20.13 -17.59 -12.93
C PRO A 218 21.48 -17.05 -13.38
N ILE A 219 21.94 -15.99 -12.73
CA ILE A 219 23.26 -15.37 -13.00
C ILE A 219 24.21 -15.50 -11.82
N VAL A 220 23.69 -15.76 -10.62
CA VAL A 220 24.47 -15.93 -9.38
C VAL A 220 23.81 -16.97 -8.51
N ASN A 221 24.64 -17.68 -7.73
CA ASN A 221 24.16 -18.61 -6.71
C ASN A 221 24.57 -18.08 -5.32
N ILE A 222 23.60 -17.78 -4.48
CA ILE A 222 23.83 -17.28 -3.11
C ILE A 222 23.27 -18.32 -2.14
N LEU A 223 24.13 -18.90 -1.31
CA LEU A 223 23.80 -19.93 -0.33
C LEU A 223 23.01 -21.14 -0.91
N GLY A 224 23.35 -21.53 -2.14
CA GLY A 224 22.67 -22.64 -2.82
C GLY A 224 21.37 -22.25 -3.54
N VAL A 225 20.93 -21.00 -3.46
CA VAL A 225 19.75 -20.47 -4.17
C VAL A 225 20.20 -19.78 -5.46
N PRO A 226 19.79 -20.29 -6.64
CA PRO A 226 20.07 -19.66 -7.91
C PRO A 226 19.20 -18.40 -8.09
N LEU A 227 19.81 -17.24 -8.26
CA LEU A 227 19.13 -15.96 -8.41
C LEU A 227 19.35 -15.39 -9.82
N SER A 228 18.27 -14.96 -10.43
CA SER A 228 18.27 -14.26 -11.72
C SER A 228 18.44 -12.75 -11.54
N PHE A 229 18.56 -12.02 -12.66
CA PHE A 229 18.55 -10.56 -12.65
C PHE A 229 17.21 -10.02 -12.05
N GLN A 230 16.07 -10.61 -12.45
CA GLN A 230 14.78 -10.26 -11.89
C GLN A 230 14.74 -10.43 -10.36
N ASP A 231 15.27 -11.55 -9.85
CA ASP A 231 15.29 -11.85 -8.41
C ASP A 231 16.12 -10.82 -7.64
N LEU A 232 17.29 -10.43 -8.16
CA LEU A 232 18.15 -9.44 -7.51
C LEU A 232 17.51 -8.05 -7.46
N VAL A 233 16.92 -7.59 -8.56
CA VAL A 233 16.20 -6.32 -8.60
C VAL A 233 14.97 -6.36 -7.69
N TRP A 234 14.23 -7.47 -7.73
CA TRP A 234 13.09 -7.68 -6.85
C TRP A 234 13.48 -7.58 -5.37
N LEU A 235 14.56 -8.25 -4.98
CA LEU A 235 15.06 -8.19 -3.60
C LEU A 235 15.52 -6.78 -3.21
N ALA A 236 16.16 -6.04 -4.12
CA ALA A 236 16.58 -4.66 -3.87
C ALA A 236 15.37 -3.73 -3.61
N PHE A 237 14.31 -3.84 -4.39
CA PHE A 237 13.06 -3.12 -4.17
C PHE A 237 12.34 -3.62 -2.91
N ALA A 238 12.21 -4.95 -2.77
CA ALA A 238 11.53 -5.58 -1.65
C ALA A 238 12.15 -5.23 -0.31
N LEU A 239 13.47 -5.11 -0.20
CA LEU A 239 14.13 -4.70 1.04
C LEU A 239 13.70 -3.29 1.46
N SER A 240 13.72 -2.33 0.54
CA SER A 240 13.27 -0.96 0.82
C SER A 240 11.81 -0.92 1.26
N PHE A 241 10.95 -1.61 0.51
CA PHE A 241 9.53 -1.65 0.78
C PHE A 241 9.21 -2.42 2.07
N ALA A 242 9.90 -3.55 2.35
CA ALA A 242 9.74 -4.33 3.57
C ALA A 242 10.17 -3.55 4.83
N ILE A 243 11.21 -2.72 4.74
CA ILE A 243 11.59 -1.79 5.80
C ILE A 243 10.45 -0.80 6.05
N LYS A 244 9.87 -0.24 4.99
CA LYS A 244 8.83 0.78 5.08
C LYS A 244 7.50 0.20 5.57
N VAL A 245 7.12 -1.02 5.14
CA VAL A 245 5.88 -1.75 5.54
C VAL A 245 5.83 -2.11 7.02
N PRO A 246 6.76 -2.13 7.76
CA PRO A 246 7.67 -2.81 8.64
C PRO A 246 7.42 -4.34 8.71
N MET A 247 7.83 -5.05 7.69
CA MET A 247 7.77 -6.50 7.69
C MET A 247 8.77 -7.11 8.70
N PHE A 248 8.40 -8.23 9.31
CA PHE A 248 9.38 -9.00 10.07
C PHE A 248 10.52 -9.48 9.13
N PRO A 249 11.82 -9.37 9.53
CA PRO A 249 12.37 -8.87 10.79
C PRO A 249 12.69 -7.35 10.78
N PHE A 250 12.38 -6.60 9.73
CA PHE A 250 12.78 -5.20 9.54
C PHE A 250 11.90 -4.17 10.28
N HIS A 251 11.06 -4.61 11.20
CA HIS A 251 10.02 -3.80 11.86
C HIS A 251 10.51 -2.98 13.07
N THR A 252 11.71 -3.26 13.60
CA THR A 252 12.13 -2.80 14.94
C THR A 252 12.27 -1.28 15.09
N TRP A 253 12.37 -0.54 14.00
CA TRP A 253 12.40 0.92 13.99
C TRP A 253 11.02 1.54 14.30
N LEU A 254 9.94 0.86 13.89
CA LEU A 254 8.58 1.40 13.93
C LEU A 254 8.07 1.68 15.35
N PRO A 255 8.14 0.74 16.32
CA PRO A 255 7.67 1.01 17.67
C PRO A 255 8.44 2.15 18.35
N ASP A 256 9.75 2.27 18.13
CA ASP A 256 10.54 3.35 18.69
C ASP A 256 10.16 4.70 18.06
N ALA A 257 10.07 4.76 16.71
CA ALA A 257 9.68 5.96 16.01
C ALA A 257 8.27 6.44 16.43
N HIS A 258 7.29 5.54 16.49
CA HIS A 258 5.94 5.90 16.92
C HIS A 258 5.85 6.35 18.36
N THR A 259 6.53 5.65 19.27
CA THR A 259 6.50 5.96 20.70
C THR A 259 7.00 7.37 20.97
N ASP A 260 8.08 7.76 20.30
CA ASP A 260 8.70 9.06 20.51
C ASP A 260 8.17 10.19 19.62
N ALA A 261 7.60 9.90 18.44
CA ALA A 261 7.07 10.95 17.56
C ALA A 261 5.94 11.78 18.23
N PRO A 262 5.75 13.06 17.87
CA PRO A 262 4.55 13.80 18.24
C PRO A 262 3.30 13.12 17.65
N THR A 263 2.12 13.40 18.21
CA THR A 263 0.86 12.75 17.82
C THR A 263 0.61 12.78 16.32
N ALA A 264 0.68 13.97 15.68
CA ALA A 264 0.52 14.08 14.23
C ALA A 264 1.58 13.29 13.45
N GLY A 265 2.84 13.27 13.93
CA GLY A 265 3.89 12.44 13.34
C GLY A 265 3.51 10.95 13.34
N SER A 266 2.96 10.45 14.45
CA SER A 266 2.49 9.05 14.54
C SER A 266 1.27 8.78 13.65
N VAL A 267 0.34 9.73 13.55
CA VAL A 267 -0.84 9.63 12.65
C VAL A 267 -0.41 9.49 11.20
N ILE A 268 0.47 10.38 10.74
CA ILE A 268 0.97 10.35 9.36
C ILE A 268 1.85 9.14 9.09
N LEU A 269 2.72 8.77 10.05
CA LEU A 269 3.59 7.61 9.91
C LEU A 269 2.76 6.33 9.74
N ALA A 270 1.78 6.08 10.65
CA ALA A 270 0.90 4.91 10.57
C ALA A 270 -0.12 5.01 9.44
N GLY A 271 -0.69 6.19 9.24
CA GLY A 271 -1.76 6.41 8.26
C GLY A 271 -1.28 6.26 6.82
N VAL A 272 -0.12 6.82 6.49
CA VAL A 272 0.33 7.01 5.11
C VAL A 272 1.68 6.37 4.82
N LEU A 273 2.73 6.64 5.64
CA LEU A 273 4.10 6.24 5.29
C LEU A 273 4.28 4.73 5.13
N LEU A 274 3.60 3.92 5.96
CA LEU A 274 3.65 2.46 5.84
C LEU A 274 3.08 1.98 4.50
N LYS A 275 2.04 2.67 3.99
CA LYS A 275 1.37 2.33 2.72
C LYS A 275 2.20 2.63 1.50
N MET A 276 3.20 3.50 1.62
CA MET A 276 4.15 3.72 0.54
C MET A 276 4.95 2.44 0.24
N GLY A 277 5.30 1.65 1.27
CA GLY A 277 5.98 0.36 1.08
C GLY A 277 5.09 -0.68 0.39
N THR A 278 3.85 -0.85 0.84
CA THR A 278 2.89 -1.76 0.19
C THR A 278 2.51 -1.28 -1.22
N TYR A 279 2.41 0.04 -1.42
CA TYR A 279 2.25 0.63 -2.75
C TYR A 279 3.43 0.28 -3.66
N GLY A 280 4.66 0.35 -3.14
CA GLY A 280 5.86 -0.05 -3.90
C GLY A 280 5.81 -1.51 -4.37
N PHE A 281 5.38 -2.43 -3.51
CA PHE A 281 5.19 -3.83 -3.92
C PHE A 281 4.16 -3.97 -5.03
N ILE A 282 2.96 -3.42 -4.87
CA ILE A 282 1.88 -3.59 -5.85
C ILE A 282 2.11 -2.80 -7.13
N ARG A 283 2.81 -1.65 -7.06
CA ARG A 283 3.08 -0.79 -8.20
C ARG A 283 4.28 -1.21 -9.02
N PHE A 284 5.35 -1.70 -8.39
CA PHE A 284 6.63 -1.97 -9.05
C PHE A 284 6.99 -3.45 -9.02
N ASN A 285 7.11 -4.09 -7.85
CA ASN A 285 7.55 -5.50 -7.79
C ASN A 285 6.63 -6.42 -8.58
N LEU A 286 5.31 -6.34 -8.34
CA LEU A 286 4.37 -7.29 -8.93
C LEU A 286 4.28 -7.16 -10.46
N PRO A 287 4.03 -5.98 -11.06
CA PRO A 287 3.83 -5.88 -12.50
C PRO A 287 5.14 -5.83 -13.31
N MET A 288 6.25 -5.35 -12.73
CA MET A 288 7.54 -5.23 -13.44
C MET A 288 8.36 -6.50 -13.38
N LEU A 289 8.29 -7.24 -12.27
CA LEU A 289 9.10 -8.42 -11.99
C LEU A 289 8.19 -9.61 -11.60
N PRO A 290 7.29 -10.02 -12.50
CA PRO A 290 6.21 -10.95 -12.16
C PRO A 290 6.72 -12.36 -11.81
N GLU A 291 7.78 -12.83 -12.46
CA GLU A 291 8.36 -14.15 -12.21
C GLU A 291 9.06 -14.22 -10.86
N ALA A 292 9.86 -13.18 -10.53
CA ALA A 292 10.47 -13.06 -9.22
C ALA A 292 9.41 -12.89 -8.12
N SER A 293 8.33 -12.15 -8.39
CA SER A 293 7.22 -11.99 -7.44
C SER A 293 6.57 -13.32 -7.09
N GLN A 294 6.43 -14.23 -8.05
CA GLN A 294 5.93 -15.59 -7.81
C GLN A 294 6.96 -16.48 -7.11
N HIS A 295 8.25 -16.34 -7.45
CA HIS A 295 9.34 -17.07 -6.81
C HIS A 295 9.36 -16.79 -5.29
N PHE A 296 9.14 -15.55 -4.88
CA PHE A 296 9.20 -15.13 -3.48
C PHE A 296 7.87 -15.20 -2.72
N VAL A 297 6.78 -15.73 -3.30
CA VAL A 297 5.50 -15.95 -2.57
C VAL A 297 5.68 -16.72 -1.26
N PRO A 298 6.38 -17.87 -1.23
CA PRO A 298 6.55 -18.62 0.02
C PRO A 298 7.26 -17.81 1.11
N LEU A 299 8.29 -17.02 0.73
CA LEU A 299 9.02 -16.15 1.64
C LEU A 299 8.09 -15.09 2.23
N ILE A 300 7.33 -14.39 1.38
CA ILE A 300 6.41 -13.34 1.83
C ILE A 300 5.31 -13.92 2.72
N PHE A 301 4.76 -15.08 2.39
CA PHE A 301 3.74 -15.73 3.21
C PHE A 301 4.26 -16.08 4.60
N VAL A 302 5.45 -16.69 4.71
CA VAL A 302 6.08 -17.02 5.99
C VAL A 302 6.31 -15.74 6.81
N LEU A 303 6.95 -14.72 6.23
CA LEU A 303 7.23 -13.47 6.93
C LEU A 303 5.94 -12.74 7.36
N SER A 304 4.89 -12.81 6.55
CA SER A 304 3.58 -12.21 6.86
C SER A 304 2.91 -12.92 8.04
N ILE A 305 2.89 -14.24 8.07
CA ILE A 305 2.32 -15.00 9.19
C ILE A 305 3.11 -14.75 10.47
N ILE A 306 4.44 -14.72 10.40
CA ILE A 306 5.27 -14.35 11.54
C ILE A 306 4.91 -12.95 12.02
N ALA A 307 4.81 -11.96 11.12
CA ALA A 307 4.46 -10.59 11.48
C ALA A 307 3.08 -10.51 12.16
N ILE A 308 2.08 -11.23 11.64
CA ILE A 308 0.72 -11.29 12.19
C ILE A 308 0.74 -11.81 13.64
N ILE A 309 1.31 -13.00 13.86
CA ILE A 309 1.26 -13.66 15.15
C ILE A 309 2.23 -12.98 16.14
N TYR A 310 3.48 -12.75 15.76
CA TYR A 310 4.48 -12.11 16.59
C TYR A 310 4.08 -10.69 16.99
N GLY A 311 3.63 -9.88 16.02
CA GLY A 311 3.17 -8.51 16.28
C GLY A 311 2.04 -8.48 17.31
N ALA A 312 1.04 -9.34 17.15
CA ALA A 312 -0.09 -9.45 18.08
C ALA A 312 0.34 -9.95 19.48
N MET A 313 1.22 -10.94 19.56
CA MET A 313 1.72 -11.43 20.85
C MET A 313 2.53 -10.36 21.60
N VAL A 314 3.33 -9.58 20.89
CA VAL A 314 4.09 -8.48 21.49
C VAL A 314 3.14 -7.38 22.02
N CYS A 315 2.00 -7.11 21.35
CA CYS A 315 0.99 -6.17 21.84
C CYS A 315 0.46 -6.56 23.24
N MET A 316 0.27 -7.86 23.51
CA MET A 316 -0.26 -8.35 24.79
C MET A 316 0.60 -7.95 26.01
N VAL A 317 1.89 -7.74 25.83
CA VAL A 317 2.84 -7.46 26.93
C VAL A 317 3.30 -6.00 26.98
N GLN A 318 2.78 -5.12 26.12
CA GLN A 318 3.19 -3.72 26.11
C GLN A 318 2.58 -2.93 27.27
N PRO A 319 3.38 -2.19 28.06
CA PRO A 319 2.88 -1.31 29.11
C PRO A 319 2.43 0.06 28.59
N ASP A 320 2.91 0.50 27.44
CA ASP A 320 2.63 1.81 26.83
C ASP A 320 1.59 1.66 25.71
N MET A 321 0.47 2.42 25.77
CA MET A 321 -0.61 2.38 24.77
C MET A 321 -0.11 2.68 23.36
N LYS A 322 0.75 3.67 23.20
CA LYS A 322 1.25 4.12 21.90
C LYS A 322 2.15 3.05 21.27
N ARG A 323 2.96 2.37 22.10
CA ARG A 323 3.83 1.27 21.67
C ARG A 323 3.01 0.02 21.32
N LEU A 324 1.94 -0.27 22.06
CA LEU A 324 1.00 -1.34 21.75
C LEU A 324 0.39 -1.13 20.36
N ILE A 325 -0.14 0.07 20.07
CA ILE A 325 -0.72 0.42 18.77
C ILE A 325 0.34 0.36 17.65
N ALA A 326 1.59 0.70 17.93
CA ALA A 326 2.66 0.57 16.95
C ALA A 326 2.93 -0.91 16.56
N TYR A 327 2.95 -1.83 17.54
CA TYR A 327 3.10 -3.26 17.25
C TYR A 327 1.86 -3.86 16.59
N SER A 328 0.65 -3.36 16.88
CA SER A 328 -0.55 -3.78 16.14
C SER A 328 -0.45 -3.47 14.65
N SER A 329 0.22 -2.36 14.29
CA SER A 329 0.50 -2.04 12.88
C SER A 329 1.37 -3.10 12.19
N VAL A 330 2.36 -3.68 12.90
CA VAL A 330 3.18 -4.79 12.36
C VAL A 330 2.29 -5.98 12.00
N SER A 331 1.35 -6.33 12.88
CA SER A 331 0.38 -7.42 12.66
C SER A 331 -0.55 -7.14 11.46
N HIS A 332 -1.21 -5.97 11.44
CA HIS A 332 -2.14 -5.61 10.37
C HIS A 332 -1.46 -5.47 8.99
N MET A 333 -0.23 -4.94 8.96
CA MET A 333 0.53 -4.89 7.71
C MET A 333 0.97 -6.26 7.23
N GLY A 334 1.14 -7.23 8.13
CA GLY A 334 1.29 -8.66 7.80
C GLY A 334 0.11 -9.20 7.01
N PHE A 335 -1.15 -8.89 7.43
CA PHE A 335 -2.35 -9.24 6.65
C PHE A 335 -2.33 -8.61 5.25
N VAL A 336 -1.97 -7.34 5.15
CA VAL A 336 -1.88 -6.65 3.85
C VAL A 336 -0.93 -7.37 2.90
N MET A 337 0.28 -7.71 3.36
CA MET A 337 1.27 -8.43 2.54
C MET A 337 0.81 -9.84 2.17
N LEU A 338 0.20 -10.56 3.12
CA LEU A 338 -0.32 -11.90 2.89
C LEU A 338 -1.38 -11.93 1.79
N GLY A 339 -2.36 -11.01 1.85
CA GLY A 339 -3.42 -10.92 0.86
C GLY A 339 -2.93 -10.43 -0.51
N MET A 340 -1.97 -9.50 -0.54
CA MET A 340 -1.40 -8.97 -1.78
C MET A 340 -0.72 -10.08 -2.60
N PHE A 341 -0.01 -10.98 -1.95
CA PHE A 341 0.69 -12.09 -2.60
C PHE A 341 -0.16 -13.35 -2.78
N ALA A 342 -1.46 -13.30 -2.45
CA ALA A 342 -2.41 -14.37 -2.81
C ALA A 342 -2.76 -14.37 -4.31
N PHE A 343 -2.49 -13.31 -5.04
CA PHE A 343 -2.68 -13.12 -6.48
C PHE A 343 -4.08 -13.47 -6.98
N ASN A 344 -5.09 -13.25 -6.14
CA ASN A 344 -6.50 -13.36 -6.52
C ASN A 344 -7.26 -12.08 -6.16
N MET A 345 -8.45 -11.94 -6.73
CA MET A 345 -9.23 -10.71 -6.63
C MET A 345 -9.51 -10.31 -5.19
N GLN A 346 -9.94 -11.27 -4.35
CA GLN A 346 -10.29 -11.04 -2.96
C GLN A 346 -9.08 -10.61 -2.13
N GLY A 347 -7.96 -11.33 -2.27
CA GLY A 347 -6.73 -11.05 -1.53
C GLY A 347 -6.15 -9.68 -1.85
N VAL A 348 -6.03 -9.34 -3.16
CA VAL A 348 -5.43 -8.06 -3.59
C VAL A 348 -6.36 -6.88 -3.29
N GLN A 349 -7.67 -6.99 -3.57
CA GLN A 349 -8.63 -5.93 -3.19
C GLN A 349 -8.70 -5.75 -1.69
N GLY A 350 -8.76 -6.86 -0.94
CA GLY A 350 -8.72 -6.85 0.52
C GLY A 350 -7.47 -6.14 1.06
N SER A 351 -6.30 -6.39 0.45
CA SER A 351 -5.04 -5.74 0.82
C SER A 351 -5.07 -4.23 0.63
N ILE A 352 -5.52 -3.76 -0.54
CA ILE A 352 -5.61 -2.32 -0.82
C ILE A 352 -6.62 -1.66 0.12
N LEU A 353 -7.78 -2.30 0.33
CA LEU A 353 -8.78 -1.77 1.26
C LEU A 353 -8.24 -1.76 2.70
N GLN A 354 -7.50 -2.79 3.11
CA GLN A 354 -6.90 -2.84 4.45
C GLN A 354 -5.81 -1.80 4.66
N MET A 355 -5.08 -1.40 3.61
CA MET A 355 -4.19 -0.24 3.70
C MET A 355 -4.95 1.03 4.12
N ILE A 356 -6.12 1.27 3.52
CA ILE A 356 -6.97 2.43 3.82
C ILE A 356 -7.56 2.29 5.23
N ASN A 357 -8.12 1.13 5.55
CA ASN A 357 -8.74 0.83 6.84
C ASN A 357 -7.76 1.00 8.00
N HIS A 358 -6.56 0.43 7.88
CA HIS A 358 -5.49 0.60 8.85
C HIS A 358 -5.07 2.07 8.99
N GLY A 359 -5.03 2.82 7.86
CA GLY A 359 -4.74 4.26 7.90
C GLY A 359 -5.74 5.04 8.75
N LEU A 360 -7.02 4.75 8.58
CA LEU A 360 -8.11 5.40 9.32
C LEU A 360 -8.14 4.95 10.79
N SER A 361 -8.24 3.64 11.04
CA SER A 361 -8.39 3.11 12.41
C SER A 361 -7.15 3.36 13.27
N THR A 362 -5.95 3.05 12.76
CA THR A 362 -4.71 3.25 13.53
C THR A 362 -4.35 4.73 13.65
N GLY A 363 -4.60 5.54 12.60
CA GLY A 363 -4.49 7.00 12.69
C GLY A 363 -5.41 7.57 13.78
N GLY A 364 -6.66 7.11 13.83
CA GLY A 364 -7.61 7.48 14.88
C GLY A 364 -7.20 7.01 16.28
N LEU A 365 -6.62 5.80 16.41
CA LEU A 365 -6.07 5.33 17.69
C LEU A 365 -4.91 6.19 18.17
N PHE A 366 -3.99 6.60 17.29
CA PHE A 366 -2.91 7.51 17.66
C PHE A 366 -3.41 8.91 18.04
N LEU A 367 -4.44 9.42 17.36
CA LEU A 367 -5.11 10.66 17.77
C LEU A 367 -5.69 10.50 19.19
N ALA A 368 -6.43 9.44 19.45
CA ALA A 368 -7.03 9.19 20.77
C ALA A 368 -5.98 9.09 21.87
N VAL A 369 -4.88 8.35 21.65
CA VAL A 369 -3.77 8.29 22.62
C VAL A 369 -3.13 9.65 22.81
N GLY A 370 -2.99 10.46 21.75
CA GLY A 370 -2.50 11.83 21.85
C GLY A 370 -3.36 12.70 22.77
N LEU A 371 -4.67 12.61 22.64
CA LEU A 371 -5.63 13.38 23.48
C LEU A 371 -5.55 13.01 24.97
N ILE A 372 -5.31 11.73 25.29
CA ILE A 372 -5.02 11.32 26.68
C ILE A 372 -3.68 11.89 27.14
N TYR A 373 -2.66 11.78 26.28
CA TYR A 373 -1.31 12.26 26.61
C TYR A 373 -1.26 13.78 26.86
N ASP A 374 -1.98 14.57 26.08
CA ASP A 374 -2.06 16.03 26.25
C ASP A 374 -2.64 16.41 27.62
N ARG A 375 -3.50 15.56 28.21
CA ARG A 375 -4.14 15.77 29.53
C ARG A 375 -3.31 15.18 30.69
N ARG A 376 -2.76 13.98 30.48
CA ARG A 376 -2.12 13.20 31.57
C ARG A 376 -0.60 13.17 31.52
N HIS A 377 0.00 13.57 30.41
CA HIS A 377 1.44 13.48 30.15
C HIS A 377 2.05 12.08 30.40
N THR A 378 1.19 11.04 30.39
CA THR A 378 1.58 9.63 30.47
C THR A 378 0.79 8.78 29.48
N ARG A 379 1.40 7.68 29.03
CA ARG A 379 0.80 6.70 28.12
C ARG A 379 0.81 5.30 28.74
N LEU A 380 1.29 5.19 29.98
CA LEU A 380 1.35 3.91 30.68
C LEU A 380 -0.06 3.45 31.04
N ILE A 381 -0.39 2.24 30.62
CA ILE A 381 -1.73 1.65 30.84
C ILE A 381 -2.03 1.53 32.34
N SER A 382 -1.00 1.26 33.17
CA SER A 382 -1.12 1.18 34.62
C SER A 382 -1.49 2.49 35.32
N GLU A 383 -1.23 3.64 34.66
CA GLU A 383 -1.55 4.97 35.19
C GLU A 383 -2.98 5.42 34.81
N LEU A 384 -3.65 4.64 33.96
CA LEU A 384 -4.98 4.90 33.47
C LEU A 384 -5.95 3.88 34.08
N GLY A 385 -7.23 4.22 34.16
CA GLY A 385 -8.29 3.35 34.68
C GLY A 385 -9.55 4.14 34.96
N GLY A 386 -10.72 3.57 34.70
CA GLY A 386 -12.01 4.21 34.95
C GLY A 386 -12.29 5.46 34.10
N LEU A 387 -11.53 5.71 33.03
CA LEU A 387 -11.63 6.94 32.25
C LEU A 387 -13.01 7.15 31.60
N SER A 388 -13.78 6.09 31.33
CA SER A 388 -15.12 6.21 30.75
C SER A 388 -16.12 6.98 31.64
N ARG A 389 -15.85 7.06 32.93
CA ARG A 389 -16.70 7.84 33.87
C ARG A 389 -16.47 9.34 33.76
N GLN A 390 -15.22 9.75 33.46
CA GLN A 390 -14.81 11.15 33.37
C GLN A 390 -14.91 11.68 31.95
N MET A 391 -14.61 10.84 30.97
CA MET A 391 -14.52 11.18 29.55
C MET A 391 -15.42 10.25 28.72
N PRO A 392 -16.76 10.29 28.87
CA PRO A 392 -17.68 9.37 28.19
C PRO A 392 -17.71 9.55 26.65
N ILE A 393 -17.57 10.78 26.14
CA ILE A 393 -17.52 11.04 24.69
C ILE A 393 -16.25 10.43 24.13
N PHE A 394 -15.11 10.70 24.79
CA PHE A 394 -13.82 10.12 24.42
C PHE A 394 -13.88 8.59 24.41
N ALA A 395 -14.37 7.97 25.49
CA ALA A 395 -14.45 6.53 25.62
C ALA A 395 -15.30 5.90 24.51
N THR A 396 -16.41 6.54 24.15
CA THR A 396 -17.28 6.08 23.05
C THR A 396 -16.58 6.14 21.70
N LEU A 397 -15.95 7.26 21.34
CA LEU A 397 -15.23 7.40 20.06
C LEU A 397 -14.01 6.48 20.00
N PHE A 398 -13.28 6.35 21.10
CA PHE A 398 -12.15 5.42 21.20
C PHE A 398 -12.60 3.96 21.05
N ALA A 399 -13.74 3.57 21.66
CA ALA A 399 -14.31 2.23 21.48
C ALA A 399 -14.62 1.93 20.02
N ILE A 400 -15.28 2.84 19.31
CA ILE A 400 -15.64 2.64 17.89
C ILE A 400 -14.38 2.45 17.04
N ILE A 401 -13.37 3.30 17.23
CA ILE A 401 -12.11 3.21 16.46
C ILE A 401 -11.35 1.93 16.82
N MET A 402 -11.35 1.53 18.09
CA MET A 402 -10.78 0.28 18.56
C MET A 402 -11.48 -0.93 17.95
N PHE A 403 -12.83 -0.95 17.94
CA PHE A 403 -13.62 -1.99 17.28
C PHE A 403 -13.37 -2.04 15.76
N ALA A 404 -13.18 -0.88 15.13
CA ALA A 404 -12.79 -0.80 13.73
C ALA A 404 -11.41 -1.44 13.48
N SER A 405 -10.46 -1.20 14.40
CA SER A 405 -9.11 -1.77 14.30
C SER A 405 -9.07 -3.29 14.52
N MET A 406 -9.91 -3.83 15.40
CA MET A 406 -9.97 -5.28 15.66
C MET A 406 -10.83 -6.06 14.66
N GLY A 407 -11.44 -5.40 13.68
CA GLY A 407 -12.23 -6.06 12.64
C GLY A 407 -13.65 -6.46 13.06
N LEU A 408 -14.35 -5.61 13.83
CA LEU A 408 -15.76 -5.84 14.16
C LEU A 408 -16.63 -5.71 12.90
N PRO A 409 -17.52 -6.69 12.58
CA PRO A 409 -18.48 -6.57 11.49
C PRO A 409 -19.32 -5.30 11.56
N GLY A 410 -19.51 -4.64 10.43
CA GLY A 410 -20.16 -3.32 10.33
C GLY A 410 -19.18 -2.14 10.37
N LEU A 411 -17.89 -2.39 10.65
CA LEU A 411 -16.81 -1.41 10.58
C LEU A 411 -15.78 -1.78 9.51
N ASN A 412 -14.99 -0.82 9.09
CA ASN A 412 -14.10 -0.91 7.95
C ASN A 412 -13.06 -2.04 8.04
N GLY A 413 -12.44 -2.26 9.21
CA GLY A 413 -11.38 -3.26 9.39
C GLY A 413 -11.83 -4.67 9.03
N PHE A 414 -13.07 -5.03 9.36
CA PHE A 414 -13.63 -6.34 9.03
C PHE A 414 -13.59 -6.65 7.54
N ILE A 415 -14.02 -5.70 6.69
CA ILE A 415 -14.14 -5.94 5.25
C ILE A 415 -12.77 -6.24 4.64
N GLY A 416 -11.73 -5.47 5.00
CA GLY A 416 -10.39 -5.67 4.47
C GLY A 416 -9.78 -7.01 4.87
N GLU A 417 -9.79 -7.33 6.17
CA GLU A 417 -9.22 -8.57 6.70
C GLU A 417 -9.99 -9.81 6.25
N PHE A 418 -11.32 -9.73 6.19
CA PHE A 418 -12.16 -10.82 5.72
C PHE A 418 -11.90 -11.16 4.25
N LEU A 419 -11.78 -10.15 3.37
CA LEU A 419 -11.43 -10.37 1.97
C LEU A 419 -10.03 -10.98 1.82
N ILE A 420 -9.05 -10.52 2.59
CA ILE A 420 -7.71 -11.10 2.64
C ILE A 420 -7.77 -12.58 3.00
N LEU A 421 -8.48 -12.92 4.07
CA LEU A 421 -8.62 -14.31 4.50
C LEU A 421 -9.26 -15.18 3.44
N ILE A 422 -10.38 -14.75 2.82
CA ILE A 422 -11.01 -15.49 1.73
C ILE A 422 -10.00 -15.74 0.60
N GLY A 423 -9.25 -14.70 0.19
CA GLY A 423 -8.24 -14.84 -0.85
C GLY A 423 -7.14 -15.83 -0.49
N VAL A 424 -6.64 -15.79 0.74
CA VAL A 424 -5.58 -16.68 1.22
C VAL A 424 -6.07 -18.14 1.37
N PHE A 425 -7.31 -18.35 1.87
CA PHE A 425 -7.91 -19.68 1.95
C PHE A 425 -8.06 -20.37 0.58
N GLN A 426 -8.33 -19.58 -0.48
CA GLN A 426 -8.39 -20.09 -1.86
C GLN A 426 -7.02 -20.56 -2.36
N VAL A 427 -5.92 -19.96 -1.90
CA VAL A 427 -4.55 -20.39 -2.26
C VAL A 427 -4.20 -21.70 -1.54
N ARG A 428 -4.26 -21.68 -0.19
CA ARG A 428 -4.07 -22.86 0.66
C ARG A 428 -4.73 -22.62 2.02
N TRP A 429 -5.62 -23.51 2.43
CA TRP A 429 -6.42 -23.40 3.65
C TRP A 429 -5.60 -23.18 4.94
N TRP A 430 -4.44 -23.81 5.07
CA TRP A 430 -3.64 -23.74 6.29
C TRP A 430 -2.94 -22.37 6.50
N TRP A 431 -2.61 -21.64 5.43
CA TRP A 431 -2.15 -20.24 5.56
C TRP A 431 -3.27 -19.33 6.11
N GLY A 432 -4.48 -19.52 5.62
CA GLY A 432 -5.64 -18.81 6.14
C GLY A 432 -5.92 -19.15 7.60
N ALA A 433 -5.83 -20.44 7.97
CA ALA A 433 -6.02 -20.89 9.34
C ALA A 433 -5.01 -20.26 10.31
N LEU A 434 -3.73 -20.17 9.93
CA LEU A 434 -2.71 -19.47 10.69
C LEU A 434 -3.01 -17.97 10.81
N ALA A 435 -3.44 -17.33 9.72
CA ALA A 435 -3.78 -15.90 9.74
C ALA A 435 -4.98 -15.59 10.64
N VAL A 436 -6.00 -16.45 10.71
CA VAL A 436 -7.16 -16.27 11.61
C VAL A 436 -6.75 -16.12 13.08
N THR A 437 -5.67 -16.79 13.51
CA THR A 437 -5.16 -16.62 14.88
C THR A 437 -4.81 -15.16 15.20
N GLY A 438 -4.36 -14.40 14.20
CA GLY A 438 -4.06 -12.98 14.33
C GLY A 438 -5.30 -12.13 14.65
N ILE A 439 -6.47 -12.47 14.08
CA ILE A 439 -7.74 -11.77 14.39
C ILE A 439 -8.12 -12.00 15.86
N VAL A 440 -8.02 -13.25 16.32
CA VAL A 440 -8.34 -13.59 17.72
C VAL A 440 -7.40 -12.86 18.67
N LEU A 441 -6.09 -12.85 18.39
CA LEU A 441 -5.11 -12.11 19.19
C LEU A 441 -5.33 -10.60 19.11
N GLY A 442 -5.73 -10.09 17.93
CA GLY A 442 -6.09 -8.69 17.68
C GLY A 442 -7.23 -8.22 18.59
N ALA A 443 -8.29 -9.00 18.62
CA ALA A 443 -9.41 -8.75 19.52
C ALA A 443 -8.97 -8.82 21.00
N ALA A 444 -8.16 -9.80 21.36
CA ALA A 444 -7.70 -9.98 22.74
C ALA A 444 -6.91 -8.78 23.27
N TYR A 445 -5.87 -8.31 22.54
CA TYR A 445 -5.06 -7.19 23.04
C TYR A 445 -5.80 -5.85 23.00
N MET A 446 -6.68 -5.62 22.01
CA MET A 446 -7.45 -4.38 21.91
C MET A 446 -8.53 -4.29 23.01
N LEU A 447 -9.30 -5.35 23.21
CA LEU A 447 -10.30 -5.39 24.29
C LEU A 447 -9.63 -5.27 25.67
N TRP A 448 -8.49 -5.93 25.85
CA TRP A 448 -7.75 -5.84 27.09
C TRP A 448 -7.15 -4.43 27.33
N LEU A 449 -6.68 -3.74 26.28
CA LEU A 449 -6.29 -2.33 26.35
C LEU A 449 -7.47 -1.48 26.82
N TYR A 450 -8.62 -1.60 26.16
CA TYR A 450 -9.82 -0.82 26.46
C TYR A 450 -10.31 -1.09 27.88
N GLN A 451 -10.39 -2.35 28.29
CA GLN A 451 -10.82 -2.74 29.63
C GLN A 451 -9.96 -2.09 30.71
N ARG A 452 -8.62 -2.13 30.56
CA ARG A 452 -7.69 -1.61 31.57
C ARG A 452 -7.67 -0.09 31.65
N THR A 453 -8.00 0.61 30.56
CA THR A 453 -7.92 2.07 30.52
C THR A 453 -9.26 2.75 30.75
N MET A 454 -10.35 2.18 30.21
CA MET A 454 -11.69 2.81 30.26
C MET A 454 -12.54 2.33 31.43
N PHE A 455 -12.39 1.08 31.84
CA PHE A 455 -13.21 0.50 32.92
C PHE A 455 -12.42 0.38 34.23
N GLY A 456 -13.15 -0.05 35.28
CA GLY A 456 -12.61 -0.21 36.62
C GLY A 456 -12.77 1.04 37.50
N GLU A 457 -12.09 1.05 38.62
CA GLU A 457 -12.03 2.19 39.53
C GLU A 457 -10.96 3.19 39.12
N ILE A 458 -11.22 4.46 39.42
CA ILE A 458 -10.19 5.50 39.21
C ILE A 458 -9.23 5.46 40.38
N THR A 459 -8.08 4.82 40.18
CA THR A 459 -7.05 4.62 41.21
C THR A 459 -6.14 5.83 41.38
N LYS A 460 -6.04 6.70 40.38
CA LYS A 460 -5.17 7.88 40.37
C LYS A 460 -5.99 9.15 40.51
N GLU A 461 -5.63 10.02 41.45
CA GLU A 461 -6.33 11.28 41.72
C GLU A 461 -6.40 12.18 40.48
N GLU A 462 -5.32 12.22 39.69
CA GLU A 462 -5.22 13.04 38.49
C GLU A 462 -6.23 12.64 37.39
N ASN A 463 -6.76 11.42 37.47
CA ASN A 463 -7.78 10.94 36.51
C ASN A 463 -9.19 11.40 36.89
N LYS A 464 -9.43 11.86 38.13
CA LYS A 464 -10.76 12.25 38.63
C LYS A 464 -11.27 13.57 38.06
N THR A 465 -10.37 14.45 37.60
CA THR A 465 -10.68 15.80 37.16
C THR A 465 -10.45 16.03 35.66
N LEU A 466 -10.27 14.96 34.88
CA LEU A 466 -10.00 15.07 33.45
C LEU A 466 -11.23 15.61 32.70
N PRO A 467 -11.08 16.71 31.94
CA PRO A 467 -12.14 17.20 31.07
C PRO A 467 -12.34 16.25 29.87
N ASP A 468 -13.59 16.07 29.42
CA ASP A 468 -13.89 15.34 28.21
C ASP A 468 -13.45 16.15 26.97
N LEU A 469 -13.74 15.64 25.77
CA LEU A 469 -13.31 16.22 24.50
C LEU A 469 -13.93 17.60 24.24
N ASP A 470 -13.11 18.51 23.75
CA ASP A 470 -13.56 19.77 23.18
C ASP A 470 -14.07 19.64 21.72
N ALA A 471 -14.69 20.69 21.17
CA ALA A 471 -15.27 20.66 19.83
C ALA A 471 -14.20 20.41 18.73
N ARG A 472 -12.98 20.91 18.89
CA ARG A 472 -11.86 20.71 17.96
C ARG A 472 -11.41 19.25 17.95
N GLU A 473 -11.28 18.66 19.14
CA GLU A 473 -10.90 17.25 19.32
C GLU A 473 -11.95 16.30 18.76
N ILE A 474 -13.23 16.58 18.99
CA ILE A 474 -14.35 15.87 18.38
C ILE A 474 -14.27 15.99 16.85
N ALA A 475 -13.98 17.16 16.31
CA ALA A 475 -13.82 17.39 14.87
C ALA A 475 -12.63 16.61 14.26
N THR A 476 -11.63 16.19 15.05
CA THR A 476 -10.56 15.31 14.56
C THR A 476 -10.95 13.84 14.51
N LEU A 477 -11.82 13.35 15.39
CA LEU A 477 -12.18 11.93 15.49
C LEU A 477 -13.44 11.56 14.71
N ILE A 478 -14.48 12.41 14.69
CA ILE A 478 -15.77 12.12 14.05
C ILE A 478 -15.64 11.80 12.56
N PRO A 479 -14.84 12.52 11.74
CA PRO A 479 -14.69 12.17 10.32
C PRO A 479 -14.09 10.78 10.11
N ILE A 480 -13.16 10.36 10.97
CA ILE A 480 -12.56 9.01 10.93
C ILE A 480 -13.63 7.97 11.27
N VAL A 481 -14.39 8.19 12.35
CA VAL A 481 -15.49 7.30 12.76
C VAL A 481 -16.53 7.17 11.64
N ALA A 482 -16.92 8.28 11.02
CA ALA A 482 -17.88 8.28 9.90
C ALA A 482 -17.38 7.43 8.73
N LEU A 483 -16.09 7.55 8.36
CA LEU A 483 -15.49 6.74 7.30
C LEU A 483 -15.37 5.26 7.70
N CYS A 484 -15.09 4.95 8.97
CA CYS A 484 -15.09 3.56 9.46
C CYS A 484 -16.45 2.89 9.28
N PHE A 485 -17.54 3.58 9.59
CA PHE A 485 -18.90 3.08 9.34
C PHE A 485 -19.22 3.03 7.84
N TRP A 486 -18.88 4.06 7.08
CA TRP A 486 -19.18 4.08 5.64
C TRP A 486 -18.54 2.90 4.91
N ILE A 487 -17.24 2.69 5.10
CA ILE A 487 -16.53 1.58 4.45
C ILE A 487 -17.06 0.23 4.99
N GLY A 488 -17.36 0.13 6.28
CA GLY A 488 -17.84 -1.10 6.89
C GLY A 488 -19.24 -1.52 6.44
N LEU A 489 -20.13 -0.56 6.23
CA LEU A 489 -21.52 -0.82 5.82
C LEU A 489 -21.70 -0.82 4.29
N TYR A 490 -20.93 -0.02 3.56
CA TYR A 490 -21.05 0.13 2.11
C TYR A 490 -19.68 0.22 1.43
N PRO A 491 -18.91 -0.89 1.35
CA PRO A 491 -17.58 -0.92 0.74
C PRO A 491 -17.57 -0.82 -0.80
N ALA A 492 -18.72 -1.00 -1.45
CA ALA A 492 -18.82 -1.12 -2.90
C ALA A 492 -18.18 0.05 -3.69
N PRO A 493 -18.30 1.33 -3.31
CA PRO A 493 -17.65 2.43 -4.03
C PRO A 493 -16.11 2.30 -4.05
N PHE A 494 -15.53 1.84 -2.94
CA PHE A 494 -14.10 1.65 -2.79
C PHE A 494 -13.60 0.47 -3.62
N LEU A 495 -14.26 -0.68 -3.52
CA LEU A 495 -13.89 -1.90 -4.23
C LEU A 495 -14.03 -1.74 -5.76
N LYS A 496 -15.16 -1.17 -6.23
CA LYS A 496 -15.40 -0.95 -7.66
C LYS A 496 -14.39 0.00 -8.31
N ALA A 497 -13.91 1.01 -7.57
CA ALA A 497 -12.95 1.96 -8.13
C ALA A 497 -11.56 1.34 -8.36
N MET A 498 -11.17 0.31 -7.60
CA MET A 498 -9.88 -0.35 -7.76
C MET A 498 -9.94 -1.62 -8.62
N GLU A 499 -11.13 -2.11 -8.95
CA GLU A 499 -11.36 -3.42 -9.57
C GLU A 499 -10.58 -3.61 -10.86
N ALA A 500 -10.71 -2.70 -11.81
CA ALA A 500 -10.02 -2.78 -13.10
C ALA A 500 -8.49 -2.79 -12.95
N SER A 501 -7.95 -1.94 -12.05
CA SER A 501 -6.51 -1.88 -11.78
C SER A 501 -6.00 -3.16 -11.12
N VAL A 502 -6.76 -3.75 -10.21
CA VAL A 502 -6.43 -5.03 -9.56
C VAL A 502 -6.42 -6.18 -10.55
N ILE A 503 -7.43 -6.28 -11.42
CA ILE A 503 -7.49 -7.27 -12.49
C ILE A 503 -6.23 -7.17 -13.37
N ASN A 504 -5.85 -5.95 -13.76
CA ASN A 504 -4.66 -5.74 -14.59
C ASN A 504 -3.36 -6.20 -13.90
N VAL A 505 -3.19 -5.95 -12.60
CA VAL A 505 -2.02 -6.43 -11.84
C VAL A 505 -2.00 -7.95 -11.79
N ILE A 506 -3.11 -8.60 -11.45
CA ILE A 506 -3.22 -10.06 -11.36
C ILE A 506 -2.89 -10.71 -12.72
N GLN A 507 -3.51 -10.22 -13.80
CA GLN A 507 -3.26 -10.73 -15.15
C GLN A 507 -1.79 -10.54 -15.58
N THR A 508 -1.13 -9.47 -15.16
CA THR A 508 0.28 -9.23 -15.47
C THR A 508 1.17 -10.25 -14.76
N VAL A 509 0.89 -10.53 -13.49
CA VAL A 509 1.62 -11.55 -12.71
C VAL A 509 1.38 -12.96 -13.27
N GLU A 510 0.15 -13.30 -13.66
CA GLU A 510 -0.19 -14.61 -14.25
C GLU A 510 0.47 -14.83 -15.61
N LYS A 511 0.51 -13.81 -16.47
CA LYS A 511 1.19 -13.89 -17.78
C LYS A 511 2.68 -14.13 -17.64
N GLY A 512 3.35 -13.50 -16.67
CA GLY A 512 4.75 -13.80 -16.34
C GLY A 512 4.95 -15.28 -15.97
N ALA A 513 4.03 -15.88 -15.21
CA ALA A 513 4.06 -17.29 -14.87
C ALA A 513 3.90 -18.22 -16.07
N ALA A 514 2.99 -17.89 -16.98
CA ALA A 514 2.74 -18.70 -18.18
C ALA A 514 3.97 -18.70 -19.12
N GLY A 515 4.69 -17.59 -19.24
CA GLY A 515 5.96 -17.52 -19.96
C GLY A 515 7.02 -18.49 -19.43
N LYS A 516 7.07 -18.70 -18.12
CA LYS A 516 7.97 -19.65 -17.47
C LYS A 516 7.67 -21.12 -17.83
N GLN A 517 6.39 -21.48 -17.93
CA GLN A 517 5.99 -22.85 -18.28
C GLN A 517 6.34 -23.20 -19.74
N VAL A 518 6.20 -22.27 -20.66
CA VAL A 518 6.57 -22.44 -22.07
C VAL A 518 8.09 -22.53 -22.23
N GLY A 519 8.84 -21.66 -21.58
CA GLY A 519 10.31 -21.67 -21.59
C GLY A 519 10.89 -22.95 -20.96
N ALA A 520 10.32 -23.43 -19.86
CA ALA A 520 10.75 -24.67 -19.21
C ALA A 520 10.46 -25.91 -20.06
N LYS A 521 9.34 -25.96 -20.79
CA LYS A 521 9.03 -27.03 -21.74
C LYS A 521 9.99 -27.01 -22.92
N GLN A 522 10.28 -25.87 -23.51
CA GLN A 522 11.24 -25.76 -24.61
C GLN A 522 12.66 -26.12 -24.18
N ALA A 523 13.08 -25.75 -22.96
CA ALA A 523 14.39 -26.13 -22.42
C ALA A 523 14.48 -27.64 -22.13
N SER A 524 13.37 -28.28 -21.69
CA SER A 524 13.33 -29.74 -21.47
C SER A 524 13.29 -30.54 -22.78
N GLU A 525 12.70 -30.01 -23.82
CA GLU A 525 12.66 -30.60 -25.16
C GLU A 525 13.98 -30.43 -25.93
N SER A 526 14.71 -29.33 -25.70
CA SER A 526 16.04 -29.07 -26.28
C SER A 526 17.20 -29.78 -25.55
N GLY A 527 16.95 -30.29 -24.34
CA GLY A 527 17.94 -30.92 -23.45
C GLY A 527 18.01 -32.45 -23.54
N ASN A 528 17.38 -33.09 -24.54
CA ASN A 528 17.48 -34.54 -24.70
C ASN A 528 18.39 -34.95 -25.90
N PRO A 529 19.72 -35.09 -25.69
CA PRO A 529 20.61 -35.66 -26.69
C PRO A 529 20.71 -37.17 -26.46
N ALA A 530 19.63 -37.88 -26.67
CA ALA A 530 19.73 -39.36 -26.62
C ALA A 530 18.87 -39.98 -27.71
N THR A 531 19.56 -40.64 -28.57
CA THR A 531 19.29 -41.66 -29.53
C THR A 531 19.60 -41.24 -30.98
N ARG A 532 20.90 -41.08 -31.25
CA ARG A 532 21.41 -41.41 -32.56
C ARG A 532 21.80 -42.88 -32.52
N GLU A 533 20.95 -43.73 -33.08
CA GLU A 533 21.39 -45.05 -33.51
C GLU A 533 22.46 -44.94 -34.58
N PRO A 534 23.54 -45.77 -34.57
CA PRO A 534 24.52 -45.79 -35.64
C PRO A 534 23.97 -46.58 -36.82
N GLY A 535 23.44 -45.88 -37.84
CA GLY A 535 22.95 -46.47 -39.08
C GLY A 535 24.10 -46.79 -40.03
N LYS A 536 24.04 -47.99 -40.53
CA LYS A 536 24.85 -48.71 -41.50
C LYS A 536 25.43 -47.87 -42.65
N ARG A 537 26.73 -48.08 -42.95
CA ARG A 537 27.39 -47.74 -44.19
C ARG A 537 26.73 -48.46 -45.37
N GLY A 538 26.31 -47.73 -46.38
CA GLY A 538 25.98 -48.21 -47.71
C GLY A 538 26.81 -47.43 -48.74
N THR A 539 27.57 -48.18 -49.47
CA THR A 539 28.48 -47.80 -50.56
C THR A 539 27.73 -47.46 -51.84
N GLY A 540 28.23 -46.46 -52.58
CA GLY A 540 28.18 -46.48 -54.05
C GLY A 540 27.23 -45.46 -54.71
N GLU A 541 27.83 -44.64 -55.43
CA GLU A 541 27.81 -44.28 -56.83
C GLU A 541 27.37 -42.86 -57.20
N THR A 542 28.28 -42.28 -57.90
CA THR A 542 28.39 -41.12 -58.77
C THR A 542 27.17 -40.77 -59.62
N GLY A 543 26.95 -39.47 -59.81
CA GLY A 543 26.11 -38.95 -60.88
C GLY A 543 25.66 -37.50 -60.70
N ASN A 544 26.43 -36.57 -61.24
CA ASN A 544 26.10 -35.18 -61.57
C ASN A 544 25.56 -35.12 -63.01
N PRO A 545 25.11 -34.01 -63.57
CA PRO A 545 24.33 -32.84 -63.08
C PRO A 545 23.15 -32.42 -64.01
N ALA A 546 22.54 -31.33 -63.72
CA ALA A 546 22.06 -30.26 -64.63
C ALA A 546 20.57 -30.07 -64.93
N ILE A 547 20.17 -28.86 -64.81
CA ILE A 547 19.44 -27.97 -65.74
C ILE A 547 17.95 -27.76 -65.54
N TRP A 548 17.63 -26.51 -65.11
CA TRP A 548 16.67 -25.49 -65.59
C TRP A 548 15.25 -25.90 -66.01
N GLN A 549 14.25 -25.21 -65.49
CA GLN A 549 13.38 -24.18 -66.08
C GLN A 549 11.98 -24.22 -65.44
N SER A 550 11.59 -23.09 -64.85
CA SER A 550 10.57 -22.11 -65.29
C SER A 550 9.17 -22.66 -65.65
N GLY A 551 8.19 -22.02 -65.03
CA GLY A 551 6.84 -21.97 -65.61
C GLY A 551 5.71 -21.78 -64.60
N ASN A 552 5.34 -20.53 -64.37
CA ASN A 552 3.97 -20.13 -64.11
C ASN A 552 3.19 -20.17 -65.44
N PRO A 553 1.89 -19.98 -65.57
CA PRO A 553 0.83 -19.64 -64.60
C PRO A 553 -0.57 -20.29 -64.92
N VAL A 554 -1.60 -19.77 -64.21
CA VAL A 554 -2.99 -19.46 -64.68
C VAL A 554 -4.14 -20.40 -64.37
N ASP A 555 -5.12 -19.79 -63.72
CA ASP A 555 -6.59 -19.85 -63.79
C ASP A 555 -7.41 -21.04 -63.29
N GLY A 556 -8.35 -20.61 -62.47
CA GLY A 556 -9.74 -20.86 -62.87
C GLY A 556 -10.67 -21.49 -61.85
N GLY A 557 -11.59 -20.71 -61.36
CA GLY A 557 -12.98 -21.13 -61.27
C GLY A 557 -13.51 -21.68 -59.94
N ALA A 558 -14.13 -20.85 -59.21
CA ALA A 558 -15.59 -20.66 -59.10
C ALA A 558 -16.40 -21.62 -58.20
N ILE A 559 -17.09 -21.04 -57.24
CA ILE A 559 -18.48 -21.29 -56.81
C ILE A 559 -18.76 -22.52 -55.93
N GLY A 560 -19.26 -22.23 -54.74
CA GLY A 560 -20.05 -23.20 -53.95
C GLY A 560 -20.50 -22.63 -52.61
N ARG A 561 -21.67 -22.03 -52.60
CA ARG A 561 -22.48 -21.64 -51.41
C ARG A 561 -22.89 -22.90 -50.64
N SER A 562 -22.96 -22.85 -49.31
CA SER A 562 -24.25 -22.83 -48.59
C SER A 562 -24.12 -23.27 -47.14
N ARG A 563 -24.77 -22.45 -46.32
CA ARG A 563 -25.70 -22.75 -45.21
C ARG A 563 -25.14 -23.13 -43.83
N ASP A 564 -25.39 -22.21 -42.97
CA ASP A 564 -26.18 -22.25 -41.71
C ASP A 564 -25.99 -23.48 -40.80
N THR A 565 -25.52 -23.25 -39.62
CA THR A 565 -26.06 -23.93 -38.44
C THR A 565 -26.04 -22.99 -37.21
N GLU A 566 -27.23 -22.89 -36.67
CA GLU A 566 -27.70 -22.03 -35.60
C GLU A 566 -27.05 -22.31 -34.23
N LEU A 567 -27.16 -21.23 -33.43
CA LEU A 567 -27.11 -21.19 -31.97
C LEU A 567 -27.74 -22.39 -31.25
N LEU A 568 -27.10 -22.85 -30.22
CA LEU A 568 -27.75 -23.52 -29.10
C LEU A 568 -27.31 -22.90 -27.78
N ILE A 569 -28.20 -22.03 -27.28
CA ILE A 569 -28.21 -21.52 -25.92
C ILE A 569 -28.76 -22.66 -25.03
N ALA A 570 -27.96 -23.14 -24.10
CA ALA A 570 -28.43 -24.02 -23.03
C ALA A 570 -28.85 -23.20 -21.81
N GLN A 571 -30.15 -23.08 -21.60
CA GLN A 571 -30.80 -22.62 -20.37
C GLN A 571 -30.72 -23.75 -19.33
N SER A 572 -30.29 -23.45 -18.11
CA SER A 572 -30.45 -24.32 -16.96
C SER A 572 -31.75 -23.98 -16.19
N PRO A 573 -32.44 -24.97 -15.62
CA PRO A 573 -33.77 -24.80 -15.07
C PRO A 573 -33.75 -24.34 -13.60
N SER A 574 -34.60 -23.37 -13.33
CA SER A 574 -35.08 -22.97 -12.01
C SER A 574 -35.83 -24.09 -11.31
N ARG A 575 -35.41 -24.47 -10.11
CA ARG A 575 -36.25 -25.23 -9.18
C ARG A 575 -36.94 -24.28 -8.21
N GLN A 576 -38.23 -24.16 -8.37
CA GLN A 576 -39.19 -23.74 -7.35
C GLN A 576 -39.26 -24.79 -6.24
N VAL A 577 -39.18 -24.35 -4.98
CA VAL A 577 -39.73 -25.10 -3.87
C VAL A 577 -40.70 -24.16 -3.16
N ALA A 578 -41.95 -24.57 -3.21
CA ALA A 578 -43.07 -23.94 -2.55
C ALA A 578 -43.11 -24.24 -1.05
N GLY A 579 -43.48 -23.25 -0.30
CA GLY A 579 -44.30 -23.13 0.88
C GLY A 579 -44.33 -24.22 1.95
N LEU A 580 -44.08 -23.76 3.17
CA LEU A 580 -44.82 -24.17 4.38
C LEU A 580 -44.54 -23.13 5.49
N ALA A 581 -45.54 -22.36 5.82
CA ALA A 581 -45.75 -21.68 7.08
C ALA A 581 -47.09 -22.21 7.65
N PRO A 582 -47.51 -21.84 8.88
CA PRO A 582 -46.86 -21.81 10.18
C PRO A 582 -47.72 -22.57 11.23
N GLU A 583 -47.23 -22.76 12.45
CA GLU A 583 -48.06 -22.85 13.70
C GLU A 583 -47.12 -22.73 14.91
N VAL A 584 -47.25 -21.69 15.70
CA VAL A 584 -48.03 -21.37 16.89
C VAL A 584 -47.50 -22.01 18.20
N ALA A 585 -47.09 -21.12 19.11
CA ALA A 585 -47.26 -21.10 20.57
C ALA A 585 -46.47 -22.08 21.48
N ARG A 586 -45.53 -21.61 22.21
CA ARG A 586 -45.61 -21.24 23.68
C ARG A 586 -44.31 -20.61 24.13
#